data_0b76335f7eee2c91b9b2b069c7541d68
#
_entry.id   0b76335f7eee2c91b9b2b069c7541d68
#
_cell.length_a   1.000
_cell.length_b   1.000
_cell.length_c   1.000
_cell.angle_alpha   90.00
_cell.angle_beta   90.00
_cell.angle_gamma   90.00
#
_symmetry.space_group_name_H-M   'P 1'
#
loop_
_entity.id
_entity.type
_entity.pdbx_description
1 polymer ?
#
loop_
_entity_poly.entity_id
_entity_poly.type
_entity_poly.pdbx_seq_one_letter_code
_entity_poly.pdbx_strand_id
1 'polypeptide(L)'
;AGAASVALAAPQDAGKAPDVATLDRITVTAQSREQELQEVPIALQVVNAQMLDDVAAQDLSDIDMFVPGLVVDGHQPTQPQFQLRGIRTDDFGIGTDPAVGVYVDGVYAGRGGGVLLPFTDVERIEVLKGPQGTLFGRNTAAGAVSIITHRPGRNA
;
A
#
# COMPACT_ATOMS: atom_id res chain seq x y z
N ALA A 1 6.46 58.75 54.34
CA ALA A 1 5.49 57.72 54.13
C ALA A 1 5.27 57.56 52.60
N GLY A 2 6.01 56.63 52.00
CA GLY A 2 5.85 56.35 50.58
C GLY A 2 5.36 54.93 50.45
N ALA A 3 4.14 54.76 49.94
CA ALA A 3 3.56 53.46 49.65
C ALA A 3 4.05 53.00 48.27
N ALA A 4 4.77 51.92 48.24
CA ALA A 4 5.18 51.23 46.98
C ALA A 4 4.01 50.35 46.55
N SER A 5 3.42 50.66 45.39
CA SER A 5 2.40 49.86 44.73
C SER A 5 3.09 48.71 43.94
N VAL A 6 2.84 47.50 44.36
CA VAL A 6 3.30 46.31 43.64
C VAL A 6 2.30 46.01 42.53
N ALA A 7 2.69 46.21 41.30
CA ALA A 7 1.89 45.82 40.15
C ALA A 7 1.96 44.27 39.95
N LEU A 8 0.81 43.64 40.10
CA LEU A 8 0.63 42.22 39.85
C LEU A 8 0.59 42.01 38.31
N ALA A 9 1.62 41.35 37.79
CA ALA A 9 1.66 41.00 36.37
C ALA A 9 0.60 39.92 36.06
N ALA A 10 -0.24 40.19 35.04
CA ALA A 10 -1.20 39.23 34.53
C ALA A 10 -0.50 38.01 33.90
N PRO A 11 -1.08 36.82 34.00
CA PRO A 11 -0.51 35.63 33.37
C PRO A 11 -0.51 35.80 31.83
N GLN A 12 0.65 35.62 31.22
CA GLN A 12 0.82 35.56 29.79
C GLN A 12 0.08 34.35 29.25
N ASP A 13 -0.72 34.56 28.23
CA ASP A 13 -1.44 33.57 27.44
C ASP A 13 -0.44 32.48 26.98
N ALA A 14 -0.64 31.25 27.47
CA ALA A 14 0.14 30.10 27.07
C ALA A 14 -0.15 29.83 25.59
N GLY A 15 0.81 30.16 24.74
CA GLY A 15 0.75 29.95 23.32
C GLY A 15 0.21 28.54 22.99
N LYS A 16 -0.84 28.51 22.19
CA LYS A 16 -1.42 27.29 21.60
C LYS A 16 -0.29 26.44 21.03
N ALA A 17 -0.12 25.24 21.60
CA ALA A 17 0.82 24.26 21.07
C ALA A 17 0.57 24.07 19.57
N PRO A 18 1.63 23.94 18.74
CA PRO A 18 1.44 23.70 17.31
C PRO A 18 0.59 22.43 17.14
N ASP A 19 -0.42 22.56 16.31
CA ASP A 19 -1.28 21.46 15.90
C ASP A 19 -0.36 20.38 15.31
N VAL A 20 -0.15 19.30 16.05
CA VAL A 20 0.63 18.16 15.58
C VAL A 20 -0.21 17.58 14.44
N ALA A 21 0.27 17.74 13.21
CA ALA A 21 -0.38 17.14 12.05
C ALA A 21 -0.61 15.66 12.37
N THR A 22 -1.85 15.31 12.63
CA THR A 22 -2.27 13.92 12.79
C THR A 22 -2.04 13.26 11.43
N LEU A 23 -0.99 12.44 11.34
CA LEU A 23 -0.78 11.60 10.17
C LEU A 23 -2.06 10.78 9.97
N ASP A 24 -2.63 10.87 8.78
CA ASP A 24 -3.80 10.08 8.44
C ASP A 24 -3.51 8.60 8.73
N ARG A 25 -4.40 7.98 9.49
CA ARG A 25 -4.29 6.57 9.82
C ARG A 25 -4.52 5.76 8.56
N ILE A 26 -3.47 5.10 8.09
CA ILE A 26 -3.57 4.18 6.96
C ILE A 26 -3.98 2.82 7.52
N THR A 27 -5.20 2.40 7.19
CA THR A 27 -5.73 1.07 7.51
C THR A 27 -5.40 0.13 6.36
N VAL A 28 -4.88 -1.04 6.66
CA VAL A 28 -4.47 -2.06 5.69
C VAL A 28 -5.20 -3.38 5.92
N THR A 29 -5.36 -4.16 4.86
CA THR A 29 -6.04 -5.47 4.89
C THR A 29 -5.05 -6.64 4.81
N ALA A 30 -3.80 -6.38 5.17
CA ALA A 30 -2.66 -7.27 4.96
C ALA A 30 -2.79 -8.69 5.55
N GLN A 31 -3.66 -8.89 6.56
CA GLN A 31 -3.89 -10.19 7.19
C GLN A 31 -5.36 -10.63 7.12
N SER A 32 -6.08 -10.24 6.07
CA SER A 32 -7.54 -10.44 5.97
C SER A 32 -8.30 -9.80 7.15
N ARG A 33 -7.70 -8.81 7.79
CA ARG A 33 -8.27 -7.98 8.86
C ARG A 33 -7.85 -6.54 8.62
N GLU A 34 -8.73 -5.62 8.89
CA GLU A 34 -8.41 -4.20 8.90
C GLU A 34 -7.55 -3.91 10.13
N GLN A 35 -6.30 -3.49 9.92
CA GLN A 35 -5.33 -3.16 10.97
C GLN A 35 -4.63 -1.85 10.62
N GLU A 36 -4.12 -1.14 11.62
CA GLU A 36 -3.26 0.00 11.35
C GLU A 36 -1.92 -0.48 10.79
N LEU A 37 -1.42 0.22 9.77
CA LEU A 37 -0.15 -0.13 9.10
C LEU A 37 1.01 -0.34 10.07
N GLN A 38 1.05 0.44 11.16
CA GLN A 38 2.12 0.38 12.17
C GLN A 38 2.03 -0.86 13.09
N GLU A 39 0.89 -1.50 13.16
CA GLU A 39 0.66 -2.69 14.00
C GLU A 39 0.93 -4.00 13.26
N VAL A 40 1.11 -3.94 11.94
CA VAL A 40 1.32 -5.14 11.12
C VAL A 40 2.78 -5.58 11.20
N PRO A 41 3.08 -6.79 11.74
CA PRO A 41 4.45 -7.26 11.93
C PRO A 41 5.09 -7.81 10.64
N ILE A 42 4.72 -7.30 9.49
CA ILE A 42 5.24 -7.70 8.17
C ILE A 42 5.80 -6.46 7.45
N ALA A 43 6.80 -6.68 6.59
CA ALA A 43 7.30 -5.61 5.73
C ALA A 43 6.25 -5.31 4.65
N LEU A 44 5.42 -4.32 4.92
CA LEU A 44 4.30 -3.87 4.09
C LEU A 44 4.60 -2.48 3.55
N GLN A 45 4.32 -2.27 2.28
CA GLN A 45 4.32 -0.96 1.63
C GLN A 45 2.94 -0.68 1.08
N VAL A 46 2.45 0.55 1.30
CA VAL A 46 1.15 0.99 0.77
C VAL A 46 1.37 2.13 -0.21
N VAL A 47 0.75 2.03 -1.36
CA VAL A 47 0.63 3.10 -2.36
C VAL A 47 -0.85 3.49 -2.40
N ASN A 48 -1.17 4.70 -2.02
CA ASN A 48 -2.55 5.20 -1.99
C ASN A 48 -2.96 5.81 -3.34
N ALA A 49 -4.26 6.04 -3.53
CA ALA A 49 -4.81 6.61 -4.77
C ALA A 49 -4.16 7.96 -5.13
N GLN A 50 -3.89 8.83 -4.15
CA GLN A 50 -3.27 10.12 -4.41
C GLN A 50 -1.86 9.97 -4.98
N MET A 51 -1.05 9.02 -4.47
CA MET A 51 0.28 8.75 -5.03
C MET A 51 0.19 8.22 -6.46
N LEU A 52 -0.83 7.41 -6.77
CA LEU A 52 -1.07 6.91 -8.14
C LEU A 52 -1.44 8.05 -9.08
N ASP A 53 -2.30 8.97 -8.63
CA ASP A 53 -2.74 10.14 -9.40
C ASP A 53 -1.58 11.12 -9.64
N ASP A 54 -0.74 11.37 -8.63
CA ASP A 54 0.38 12.31 -8.70
C ASP A 54 1.40 11.93 -9.79
N VAL A 55 1.51 10.64 -10.11
CA VAL A 55 2.43 10.12 -11.14
C VAL A 55 1.69 9.68 -12.41
N ALA A 56 0.39 9.83 -12.44
CA ALA A 56 -0.45 9.35 -13.53
C ALA A 56 -0.24 7.85 -13.82
N ALA A 57 -0.10 7.03 -12.76
CA ALA A 57 0.09 5.59 -12.87
C ALA A 57 -1.11 4.96 -13.57
N GLN A 58 -0.84 4.16 -14.59
CA GLN A 58 -1.89 3.51 -15.37
C GLN A 58 -2.09 2.05 -14.97
N ASP A 59 -1.02 1.38 -14.60
CA ASP A 59 -1.04 -0.03 -14.21
C ASP A 59 0.05 -0.38 -13.17
N LEU A 60 0.17 -1.67 -12.84
CA LEU A 60 1.15 -2.15 -11.87
C LEU A 60 2.60 -1.94 -12.28
N SER A 61 2.91 -1.72 -13.56
CA SER A 61 4.30 -1.45 -13.98
C SER A 61 4.78 -0.07 -13.54
N ASP A 62 3.86 0.87 -13.32
CA ASP A 62 4.21 2.23 -12.90
C ASP A 62 4.49 2.34 -11.39
N ILE A 63 4.12 1.33 -10.59
CA ILE A 63 4.30 1.38 -9.13
C ILE A 63 5.66 0.89 -8.65
N ASP A 64 6.47 0.28 -9.50
CA ASP A 64 7.76 -0.29 -9.11
C ASP A 64 8.71 0.77 -8.55
N MET A 65 8.63 2.00 -9.07
CA MET A 65 9.42 3.14 -8.57
C MET A 65 9.11 3.53 -7.12
N PHE A 66 7.90 3.24 -6.62
CA PHE A 66 7.48 3.56 -5.25
C PHE A 66 7.73 2.44 -4.27
N VAL A 67 7.94 1.22 -4.77
CA VAL A 67 8.06 0.02 -3.95
C VAL A 67 9.47 -0.56 -4.06
N PRO A 68 10.41 -0.18 -3.18
CA PRO A 68 11.77 -0.68 -3.23
C PRO A 68 11.81 -2.22 -3.24
N GLY A 69 12.46 -2.77 -4.26
CA GLY A 69 12.62 -4.21 -4.44
C GLY A 69 11.48 -4.90 -5.19
N LEU A 70 10.45 -4.18 -5.61
CA LEU A 70 9.50 -4.63 -6.61
C LEU A 70 10.03 -4.25 -8.00
N VAL A 71 9.96 -5.16 -8.94
CA VAL A 71 10.15 -4.90 -10.38
C VAL A 71 9.01 -5.58 -11.11
N VAL A 72 8.36 -4.82 -11.97
CA VAL A 72 7.27 -5.31 -12.81
C VAL A 72 7.68 -5.23 -14.27
N ASP A 73 7.84 -6.37 -14.91
CA ASP A 73 8.12 -6.44 -16.34
C ASP A 73 6.82 -6.63 -17.11
N GLY A 74 6.34 -5.53 -17.70
CA GLY A 74 5.13 -5.45 -18.51
C GLY A 74 5.37 -5.60 -20.01
N HIS A 75 6.58 -5.97 -20.49
CA HIS A 75 6.87 -6.09 -21.93
C HIS A 75 5.93 -7.06 -22.65
N GLN A 76 5.41 -8.05 -21.93
CA GLN A 76 4.38 -8.94 -22.44
C GLN A 76 3.09 -8.78 -21.61
N PRO A 77 2.14 -7.95 -22.02
CA PRO A 77 0.93 -7.66 -21.24
C PRO A 77 0.09 -8.88 -20.88
N THR A 78 0.20 -9.96 -21.67
CA THR A 78 -0.49 -11.24 -21.42
C THR A 78 0.22 -12.11 -20.38
N GLN A 79 1.50 -11.82 -20.09
CA GLN A 79 2.33 -12.58 -19.17
C GLN A 79 3.31 -11.65 -18.41
N PRO A 80 2.80 -10.70 -17.62
CA PRO A 80 3.66 -9.83 -16.84
C PRO A 80 4.45 -10.63 -15.81
N GLN A 81 5.69 -10.23 -15.59
CA GLN A 81 6.57 -10.81 -14.59
C GLN A 81 6.68 -9.90 -13.39
N PHE A 82 6.59 -10.50 -12.22
CA PHE A 82 6.77 -9.81 -10.95
C PHE A 82 8.02 -10.36 -10.25
N GLN A 83 8.91 -9.46 -9.88
CA GLN A 83 10.06 -9.75 -9.04
C GLN A 83 9.93 -8.98 -7.74
N LEU A 84 10.13 -9.64 -6.62
CA LEU A 84 10.15 -8.99 -5.31
C LEU A 84 11.37 -9.45 -4.52
N ARG A 85 12.20 -8.48 -4.09
CA ARG A 85 13.48 -8.72 -3.40
C ARG A 85 14.42 -9.67 -4.15
N GLY A 86 14.46 -9.57 -5.49
CA GLY A 86 15.29 -10.42 -6.34
C GLY A 86 14.73 -11.81 -6.61
N ILE A 87 13.57 -12.16 -6.02
CA ILE A 87 12.91 -13.44 -6.25
C ILE A 87 11.85 -13.27 -7.34
N ARG A 88 12.01 -14.01 -8.43
CA ARG A 88 11.05 -14.06 -9.56
C ARG A 88 10.91 -15.48 -10.06
N THR A 89 9.91 -15.72 -10.86
CA THR A 89 9.74 -16.96 -11.62
C THR A 89 9.91 -16.62 -13.09
N ASP A 90 10.90 -17.20 -13.74
CA ASP A 90 11.21 -16.98 -15.17
C ASP A 90 10.54 -18.01 -16.09
N ASP A 91 9.88 -18.99 -15.53
CA ASP A 91 9.24 -20.05 -16.30
C ASP A 91 7.78 -19.70 -16.60
N PHE A 92 7.42 -19.69 -17.88
CA PHE A 92 6.06 -19.45 -18.39
C PHE A 92 5.26 -20.74 -18.61
N GLY A 93 5.78 -21.87 -18.17
CA GLY A 93 5.14 -23.18 -18.30
C GLY A 93 3.73 -23.19 -17.71
N ILE A 94 2.83 -23.98 -18.34
CA ILE A 94 1.44 -24.12 -17.88
C ILE A 94 1.33 -24.61 -16.43
N GLY A 95 2.39 -25.22 -15.88
CA GLY A 95 2.47 -25.75 -14.52
C GLY A 95 3.21 -24.85 -13.53
N THR A 96 3.82 -23.76 -13.97
CA THR A 96 4.66 -22.94 -13.11
C THR A 96 3.86 -21.90 -12.37
N ASP A 97 4.02 -21.87 -11.06
CA ASP A 97 3.38 -20.90 -10.18
C ASP A 97 4.26 -19.64 -10.04
N PRO A 98 3.70 -18.43 -10.08
CA PRO A 98 4.46 -17.21 -9.87
C PRO A 98 4.97 -17.10 -8.43
N ALA A 99 6.14 -16.48 -8.26
CA ALA A 99 6.71 -16.25 -6.93
C ALA A 99 5.99 -15.12 -6.17
N VAL A 100 5.37 -14.18 -6.90
CA VAL A 100 4.58 -13.08 -6.34
C VAL A 100 3.12 -13.26 -6.74
N GLY A 101 2.25 -13.35 -5.75
CA GLY A 101 0.80 -13.43 -5.98
C GLY A 101 0.18 -12.04 -6.13
N VAL A 102 -0.72 -11.88 -7.10
CA VAL A 102 -1.50 -10.65 -7.26
C VAL A 102 -2.96 -10.93 -6.93
N TYR A 103 -3.55 -10.07 -6.14
CA TYR A 103 -4.91 -10.18 -5.63
C TYR A 103 -5.66 -8.88 -5.91
N VAL A 104 -6.91 -8.97 -6.31
CA VAL A 104 -7.83 -7.84 -6.45
C VAL A 104 -9.00 -8.09 -5.50
N ASP A 105 -9.18 -7.21 -4.54
CA ASP A 105 -10.20 -7.34 -3.47
C ASP A 105 -10.20 -8.71 -2.78
N GLY A 106 -8.99 -9.25 -2.57
CA GLY A 106 -8.79 -10.55 -1.95
C GLY A 106 -8.96 -11.76 -2.88
N VAL A 107 -9.30 -11.53 -4.15
CA VAL A 107 -9.41 -12.60 -5.15
C VAL A 107 -8.09 -12.73 -5.90
N TYR A 108 -7.56 -13.96 -5.97
CA TYR A 108 -6.32 -14.22 -6.73
C TYR A 108 -6.54 -13.94 -8.23
N ALA A 109 -5.76 -13.03 -8.78
CA ALA A 109 -5.89 -12.61 -10.18
C ALA A 109 -5.40 -13.64 -11.20
N GLY A 110 -4.91 -14.78 -10.73
CA GLY A 110 -4.52 -15.91 -11.58
C GLY A 110 -3.35 -15.58 -12.49
N ARG A 111 -3.36 -16.17 -13.68
CA ARG A 111 -2.31 -15.97 -14.68
C ARG A 111 -2.55 -14.73 -15.55
N GLY A 112 -1.53 -13.92 -15.64
CA GLY A 112 -1.21 -13.12 -16.81
C GLY A 112 -2.13 -11.96 -17.10
N GLY A 113 -2.81 -11.99 -18.21
CA GLY A 113 -3.40 -10.84 -18.89
C GLY A 113 -4.44 -9.98 -18.17
N GLY A 114 -4.90 -10.39 -17.00
CA GLY A 114 -5.82 -9.58 -16.18
C GLY A 114 -5.13 -8.81 -15.04
N VAL A 115 -3.82 -8.92 -14.91
CA VAL A 115 -3.08 -8.32 -13.77
C VAL A 115 -2.61 -6.90 -14.08
N LEU A 116 -2.30 -6.61 -15.34
CA LEU A 116 -2.00 -5.25 -15.82
C LEU A 116 -3.28 -4.58 -16.31
N LEU A 117 -4.32 -4.56 -15.48
CA LEU A 117 -5.52 -3.77 -15.77
C LEU A 117 -5.28 -2.31 -15.42
N PRO A 118 -5.85 -1.37 -16.20
CA PRO A 118 -5.78 0.04 -15.87
C PRO A 118 -6.37 0.31 -14.48
N PHE A 119 -5.73 1.17 -13.71
CA PHE A 119 -6.19 1.61 -12.40
C PHE A 119 -7.39 2.57 -12.54
N THR A 120 -8.58 2.03 -12.75
CA THR A 120 -9.79 2.85 -12.95
C THR A 120 -10.54 3.17 -11.66
N ASP A 121 -10.34 2.40 -10.61
CA ASP A 121 -11.07 2.56 -9.34
C ASP A 121 -10.28 2.01 -8.14
N VAL A 122 -8.98 2.28 -8.10
CA VAL A 122 -8.10 1.77 -7.06
C VAL A 122 -8.07 2.74 -5.88
N GLU A 123 -8.41 2.26 -4.69
CA GLU A 123 -8.28 2.99 -3.43
C GLU A 123 -6.83 2.98 -2.94
N ARG A 124 -6.20 1.80 -2.97
CA ARG A 124 -4.81 1.60 -2.58
C ARG A 124 -4.25 0.28 -3.08
N ILE A 125 -2.92 0.21 -3.12
CA ILE A 125 -2.18 -1.02 -3.41
C ILE A 125 -1.31 -1.35 -2.20
N GLU A 126 -1.42 -2.57 -1.70
CA GLU A 126 -0.64 -3.09 -0.59
C GLU A 126 0.38 -4.12 -1.12
N VAL A 127 1.67 -3.87 -0.90
CA VAL A 127 2.73 -4.80 -1.29
C VAL A 127 3.34 -5.43 -0.04
N LEU A 128 3.07 -6.71 0.14
CA LEU A 128 3.55 -7.52 1.25
C LEU A 128 4.85 -8.20 0.85
N LYS A 129 5.94 -7.86 1.53
CA LYS A 129 7.30 -8.31 1.19
C LYS A 129 7.68 -9.52 2.05
N GLY A 130 7.96 -10.63 1.41
CA GLY A 130 8.33 -11.90 2.05
C GLY A 130 7.24 -12.96 1.94
N PRO A 131 7.52 -14.21 2.35
CA PRO A 131 6.59 -15.33 2.19
C PRO A 131 5.24 -15.09 2.87
N GLN A 132 4.15 -15.20 2.13
CA GLN A 132 2.78 -14.99 2.60
C GLN A 132 1.89 -16.23 2.45
N GLY A 133 2.50 -17.42 2.32
CA GLY A 133 1.80 -18.67 2.03
C GLY A 133 0.71 -19.06 3.02
N THR A 134 0.82 -18.65 4.30
CA THR A 134 -0.17 -18.95 5.33
C THR A 134 -1.48 -18.17 5.17
N LEU A 135 -1.42 -16.97 4.61
CA LEU A 135 -2.59 -16.08 4.48
C LEU A 135 -3.15 -16.06 3.07
N PHE A 136 -2.26 -16.03 2.08
CA PHE A 136 -2.60 -15.90 0.67
C PHE A 136 -2.49 -17.21 -0.11
N GLY A 137 -2.04 -18.29 0.54
CA GLY A 137 -1.88 -19.59 -0.08
C GLY A 137 -0.61 -19.70 -0.94
N ARG A 138 -0.62 -20.65 -1.89
CA ARG A 138 0.49 -20.84 -2.82
C ARG A 138 0.68 -19.61 -3.71
N ASN A 139 1.80 -19.53 -4.41
CA ASN A 139 2.13 -18.44 -5.34
C ASN A 139 2.52 -17.11 -4.65
N THR A 140 2.94 -17.15 -3.39
CA THR A 140 3.35 -15.99 -2.60
C THR A 140 4.67 -16.21 -1.88
N ALA A 141 5.58 -16.95 -2.53
CA ALA A 141 6.90 -17.28 -1.94
C ALA A 141 7.79 -16.04 -1.76
N ALA A 142 7.72 -15.07 -2.66
CA ALA A 142 8.43 -13.79 -2.56
C ALA A 142 7.59 -12.71 -1.86
N GLY A 143 6.26 -12.80 -1.99
CA GLY A 143 5.32 -11.85 -1.42
C GLY A 143 4.01 -11.80 -2.17
N ALA A 144 3.19 -10.81 -1.83
CA ALA A 144 1.90 -10.59 -2.45
C ALA A 144 1.69 -9.10 -2.78
N VAL A 145 1.00 -8.82 -3.88
CA VAL A 145 0.48 -7.51 -4.25
C VAL A 145 -1.04 -7.57 -4.14
N SER A 146 -1.63 -6.75 -3.30
CA SER A 146 -3.07 -6.67 -3.10
C SER A 146 -3.57 -5.32 -3.57
N ILE A 147 -4.44 -5.32 -4.57
CA ILE A 147 -5.12 -4.15 -5.11
C ILE A 147 -6.48 -4.07 -4.45
N ILE A 148 -6.77 -2.96 -3.82
CA ILE A 148 -8.04 -2.70 -3.15
C ILE A 148 -8.76 -1.61 -3.93
N THR A 149 -9.98 -1.91 -4.37
CA THR A 149 -10.82 -0.95 -5.10
C THR A 149 -11.74 -0.18 -4.15
N HIS A 150 -12.25 0.98 -4.61
CA HIS A 150 -13.22 1.72 -3.84
C HIS A 150 -14.51 0.93 -3.66
N ARG A 151 -15.01 0.89 -2.45
CA ARG A 151 -16.31 0.27 -2.18
C ARG A 151 -17.43 1.16 -2.74
N PRO A 152 -18.43 0.59 -3.43
CA PRO A 152 -19.55 1.37 -3.93
C PRO A 152 -20.20 2.17 -2.80
N GLY A 153 -20.35 3.48 -3.03
CA GLY A 153 -21.02 4.36 -2.08
C GLY A 153 -22.47 3.90 -1.85
N ARG A 154 -22.92 3.97 -0.60
CA ARG A 154 -24.27 3.54 -0.20
C ARG A 154 -25.37 4.52 -0.63
N ASN A 155 -24.99 5.61 -1.30
CA ASN A 155 -25.90 6.66 -1.76
C ASN A 155 -26.12 6.51 -3.27
N ALA A 156 -27.08 5.70 -3.63
CA ALA A 156 -27.78 5.75 -4.90
C ALA A 156 -29.19 6.28 -4.67
#